data_13938372d65774888e1b58ee95b48a83
#
_entry.id   13938372d65774888e1b58ee95b48a83
#
_cell.length_a   1.000
_cell.length_b   1.000
_cell.length_c   1.000
_cell.angle_alpha   90.00
_cell.angle_beta   90.00
_cell.angle_gamma   90.00
#
_symmetry.space_group_name_H-M   'P 1'
#
loop_
_entity.id
_entity.type
_entity.pdbx_description
1 polymer ?
#
loop_
_entity_poly.entity_id
_entity_poly.type
_entity_poly.pdbx_seq_one_letter_code
_entity_poly.pdbx_strand_id
1 'polypeptide(L)'
;YEYTPKDTDYVFQKMTKNSLGTNTPQTDKSLSDRVREVTLGADAAGYIDLRGRTISNYCARHFYITDALLRGVDIYDIAQNAGTSVQYIESTYSKVTVDMKAEDITKNLGGHRMLRDERDIKMDLSP
;
A
#
# COMPACT_ATOMS: atom_id res chain seq x y z
N TYR A 1 2.61 33.08 -4.75
CA TYR A 1 1.28 33.05 -5.37
C TYR A 1 0.29 32.70 -4.27
N GLU A 2 -0.52 33.70 -3.89
CA GLU A 2 -1.58 33.51 -2.90
C GLU A 2 -2.85 33.08 -3.65
N TYR A 3 -3.13 31.77 -3.66
CA TYR A 3 -4.35 31.20 -4.21
C TYR A 3 -5.29 30.83 -3.06
N THR A 4 -6.49 31.40 -3.06
CA THR A 4 -7.53 31.02 -2.10
C THR A 4 -8.46 30.00 -2.73
N PRO A 5 -8.47 28.73 -2.30
CA PRO A 5 -9.34 27.70 -2.84
C PRO A 5 -10.82 28.05 -2.61
N LYS A 6 -11.66 27.71 -3.59
CA LYS A 6 -13.13 27.80 -3.51
C LYS A 6 -13.72 26.41 -3.45
N ASP A 7 -14.90 26.25 -2.87
CA ASP A 7 -15.59 24.95 -2.77
C ASP A 7 -15.89 24.31 -4.14
N THR A 8 -15.91 25.11 -5.21
CA THR A 8 -16.13 24.63 -6.59
C THR A 8 -14.84 24.25 -7.32
N ASP A 9 -13.70 24.40 -6.68
CA ASP A 9 -12.41 24.13 -7.32
C ASP A 9 -12.09 22.64 -7.30
N TYR A 10 -11.46 22.18 -8.36
CA TYR A 10 -10.95 20.80 -8.37
C TYR A 10 -9.78 20.66 -7.40
N VAL A 11 -9.76 19.57 -6.64
CA VAL A 11 -8.65 19.24 -5.72
C VAL A 11 -7.31 19.16 -6.46
N PHE A 12 -7.33 18.61 -7.69
CA PHE A 12 -6.17 18.56 -8.56
C PHE A 12 -6.40 19.44 -9.79
N GLN A 13 -5.84 20.65 -9.76
CA GLN A 13 -5.91 21.60 -10.86
C GLN A 13 -4.64 21.55 -11.71
N LYS A 14 -4.79 21.90 -13.00
CA LYS A 14 -3.64 22.15 -13.88
C LYS A 14 -2.87 23.37 -13.40
N MET A 15 -1.63 23.16 -12.99
CA MET A 15 -0.73 24.25 -12.57
C MET A 15 0.25 24.57 -13.71
N THR A 16 -0.23 25.25 -14.73
CA THR A 16 0.64 25.87 -15.75
C THR A 16 0.57 27.39 -15.62
N LYS A 17 1.59 28.10 -16.11
CA LYS A 17 1.62 29.56 -16.07
C LYS A 17 0.34 30.20 -16.65
N ASN A 18 -0.29 29.53 -17.62
CA ASN A 18 -1.47 30.02 -18.32
C ASN A 18 -2.80 29.51 -17.75
N SER A 19 -2.77 28.55 -16.81
CA SER A 19 -3.97 27.96 -16.22
C SER A 19 -4.08 28.18 -14.71
N LEU A 20 -3.21 29.00 -14.14
CA LEU A 20 -3.29 29.38 -12.73
C LEU A 20 -4.59 30.16 -12.49
N GLY A 21 -5.47 29.64 -11.67
CA GLY A 21 -6.78 30.24 -11.37
C GLY A 21 -7.89 29.95 -12.40
N THR A 22 -7.66 29.12 -13.41
CA THR A 22 -8.69 28.76 -14.40
C THR A 22 -9.57 27.59 -14.00
N ASN A 23 -9.36 27.01 -12.81
CA ASN A 23 -10.10 25.86 -12.32
C ASN A 23 -10.21 24.70 -13.35
N THR A 24 -9.11 24.42 -14.03
CA THR A 24 -9.05 23.36 -15.05
C THR A 24 -8.61 22.04 -14.39
N PRO A 25 -9.39 20.96 -14.50
CA PRO A 25 -9.04 19.69 -13.86
C PRO A 25 -7.76 19.09 -14.44
N GLN A 26 -6.99 18.44 -13.58
CA GLN A 26 -5.89 17.61 -14.01
C GLN A 26 -6.45 16.36 -14.70
N THR A 27 -6.00 16.04 -15.89
CA THR A 27 -6.38 14.81 -16.59
C THR A 27 -5.48 13.65 -16.13
N ASP A 28 -5.99 12.41 -16.19
CA ASP A 28 -5.21 11.20 -15.85
C ASP A 28 -3.91 11.13 -16.67
N LYS A 29 -3.97 11.52 -17.93
CA LYS A 29 -2.78 11.57 -18.77
C LYS A 29 -1.76 12.58 -18.25
N SER A 30 -2.20 13.80 -17.92
CA SER A 30 -1.28 14.83 -17.44
C SER A 30 -0.69 14.50 -16.08
N LEU A 31 -1.44 13.82 -15.21
CA LEU A 31 -0.94 13.31 -13.93
C LEU A 31 0.10 12.21 -14.14
N SER A 32 -0.18 11.26 -15.04
CA SER A 32 0.75 10.17 -15.37
C SER A 32 2.05 10.69 -15.98
N ASP A 33 1.96 11.68 -16.87
CA ASP A 33 3.15 12.30 -17.47
C ASP A 33 4.00 13.02 -16.39
N ARG A 34 3.37 13.68 -15.43
CA ARG A 34 4.06 14.31 -14.29
C ARG A 34 4.75 13.32 -13.37
N VAL A 35 4.06 12.26 -13.01
CA VAL A 35 4.66 11.17 -12.18
C VAL A 35 5.87 10.60 -12.90
N ARG A 36 5.76 10.36 -14.20
CA ARG A 36 6.86 9.85 -15.02
C ARG A 36 8.04 10.82 -15.06
N GLU A 37 7.78 12.10 -15.31
CA GLU A 37 8.80 13.16 -15.35
C GLU A 37 9.57 13.22 -14.03
N VAL A 38 8.84 13.29 -12.90
CA VAL A 38 9.44 13.38 -11.57
C VAL A 38 10.26 12.13 -11.24
N THR A 39 9.73 10.94 -11.53
CA THR A 39 10.44 9.68 -11.21
C THR A 39 11.67 9.48 -12.06
N LEU A 40 11.63 9.80 -13.36
CA LEU A 40 12.81 9.76 -14.22
C LEU A 40 13.86 10.80 -13.83
N GLY A 41 13.42 12.00 -13.43
CA GLY A 41 14.30 13.04 -12.92
C GLY A 41 15.00 12.63 -11.62
N ALA A 42 14.29 11.97 -10.71
CA ALA A 42 14.83 11.47 -9.46
C ALA A 42 15.82 10.31 -9.69
N ASP A 43 15.55 9.43 -10.67
CA ASP A 43 16.46 8.35 -11.07
C ASP A 43 17.76 8.91 -11.68
N ALA A 44 17.62 9.86 -12.61
CA ALA A 44 18.77 10.53 -13.22
C ALA A 44 19.62 11.32 -12.22
N ALA A 45 19.01 11.86 -11.16
CA ALA A 45 19.69 12.56 -10.08
C ALA A 45 20.26 11.62 -8.99
N GLY A 46 20.05 10.30 -9.09
CA GLY A 46 20.54 9.30 -8.14
C GLY A 46 19.78 9.24 -6.81
N TYR A 47 18.62 9.88 -6.70
CA TYR A 47 17.78 9.78 -5.50
C TYR A 47 17.05 8.43 -5.37
N ILE A 48 16.75 7.80 -6.50
CA ILE A 48 16.13 6.48 -6.58
C ILE A 48 16.82 5.66 -7.67
N ASP A 49 16.67 4.34 -7.63
CA ASP A 49 17.16 3.42 -8.66
C ASP A 49 15.97 2.67 -9.25
N LEU A 50 15.51 3.10 -10.40
CA LEU A 50 14.39 2.47 -11.10
C LEU A 50 14.76 1.16 -11.78
N ARG A 51 16.04 0.89 -12.05
CA ARG A 51 16.52 -0.32 -12.75
C ARG A 51 15.79 -0.54 -14.08
N GLY A 52 15.53 0.53 -14.82
CA GLY A 52 14.78 0.50 -16.07
C GLY A 52 13.26 0.28 -15.93
N ARG A 53 12.72 0.28 -14.70
CA ARG A 53 11.27 0.17 -14.46
C ARG A 53 10.60 1.54 -14.58
N THR A 54 9.31 1.53 -14.88
CA THR A 54 8.49 2.73 -14.95
C THR A 54 7.51 2.77 -13.78
N ILE A 55 7.43 3.90 -13.10
CA ILE A 55 6.41 4.15 -12.07
C ILE A 55 5.22 4.85 -12.74
N SER A 56 4.05 4.30 -12.53
CA SER A 56 2.76 4.89 -12.97
C SER A 56 1.90 5.24 -11.76
N ASN A 57 0.84 6.00 -11.97
CA ASN A 57 -0.17 6.27 -10.92
C ASN A 57 -0.75 4.98 -10.31
N TYR A 58 -0.80 3.91 -11.11
CA TYR A 58 -1.30 2.62 -10.67
C TYR A 58 -0.39 1.95 -9.63
N CYS A 59 0.90 2.26 -9.63
CA CYS A 59 1.84 1.80 -8.61
C CYS A 59 1.48 2.32 -7.22
N ALA A 60 0.96 3.55 -7.12
CA ALA A 60 0.51 4.11 -5.84
C ALA A 60 -0.66 3.32 -5.25
N ARG A 61 -1.59 2.86 -6.10
CA ARG A 61 -2.69 1.99 -5.67
C ARG A 61 -2.19 0.63 -5.19
N HIS A 62 -1.27 0.01 -5.92
CA HIS A 62 -0.66 -1.25 -5.50
C HIS A 62 0.08 -1.09 -4.17
N PHE A 63 0.84 -0.01 -4.02
CA PHE A 63 1.52 0.31 -2.78
C PHE A 63 0.55 0.45 -1.62
N TYR A 64 -0.54 1.24 -1.79
CA TYR A 64 -1.57 1.43 -0.77
C TYR A 64 -2.18 0.09 -0.32
N ILE A 65 -2.62 -0.75 -1.27
CA ILE A 65 -3.23 -2.04 -0.96
C ILE A 65 -2.24 -2.95 -0.21
N THR A 66 -1.00 -3.03 -0.68
CA THR A 66 0.04 -3.86 -0.05
C THR A 66 0.35 -3.37 1.36
N ASP A 67 0.57 -2.07 1.55
CA ASP A 67 0.87 -1.48 2.85
C ASP A 67 -0.29 -1.64 3.84
N ALA A 68 -1.53 -1.43 3.40
CA ALA A 68 -2.72 -1.62 4.22
C ALA A 68 -2.90 -3.08 4.64
N LEU A 69 -2.67 -4.04 3.74
CA LEU A 69 -2.66 -5.47 4.07
C LEU A 69 -1.57 -5.79 5.10
N LEU A 70 -0.35 -5.31 4.92
CA LEU A 70 0.76 -5.53 5.85
C LEU A 70 0.50 -4.95 7.24
N ARG A 71 -0.29 -3.89 7.33
CA ARG A 71 -0.74 -3.30 8.61
C ARG A 71 -1.93 -4.02 9.22
N GLY A 72 -2.47 -5.05 8.58
CA GLY A 72 -3.61 -5.81 9.08
C GLY A 72 -4.95 -5.08 8.96
N VAL A 73 -5.08 -4.12 8.05
CA VAL A 73 -6.37 -3.47 7.76
C VAL A 73 -7.32 -4.50 7.13
N ASP A 74 -8.59 -4.43 7.50
CA ASP A 74 -9.60 -5.34 6.98
C ASP A 74 -9.70 -5.26 5.45
N ILE A 75 -9.78 -6.42 4.80
CA ILE A 75 -9.77 -6.52 3.33
C ILE A 75 -10.99 -5.85 2.69
N TYR A 76 -12.15 -5.82 3.38
CA TYR A 76 -13.36 -5.15 2.90
C TYR A 76 -13.17 -3.64 2.89
N ASP A 77 -12.55 -3.08 3.94
CA ASP A 77 -12.23 -1.66 4.03
C ASP A 77 -11.23 -1.25 2.95
N ILE A 78 -10.21 -2.07 2.72
CA ILE A 78 -9.23 -1.85 1.64
C ILE A 78 -9.93 -1.87 0.29
N ALA A 79 -10.80 -2.85 0.03
CA ALA A 79 -11.51 -2.99 -1.23
C ALA A 79 -12.41 -1.77 -1.50
N GLN A 80 -13.14 -1.30 -0.48
CA GLN A 80 -14.00 -0.14 -0.56
C GLN A 80 -13.20 1.14 -0.83
N ASN A 81 -12.14 1.39 -0.07
CA ASN A 81 -11.31 2.58 -0.23
C ASN A 81 -10.53 2.59 -1.55
N ALA A 82 -10.06 1.43 -1.98
CA ALA A 82 -9.37 1.30 -3.25
C ALA A 82 -10.32 1.26 -4.46
N GLY A 83 -11.65 1.16 -4.27
CA GLY A 83 -12.61 1.03 -5.37
C GLY A 83 -12.40 -0.25 -6.17
N THR A 84 -12.20 -1.39 -5.49
CA THR A 84 -11.99 -2.70 -6.09
C THR A 84 -12.81 -3.78 -5.37
N SER A 85 -12.75 -5.03 -5.83
CA SER A 85 -13.39 -6.14 -5.13
C SER A 85 -12.42 -6.87 -4.21
N VAL A 86 -12.95 -7.47 -3.14
CA VAL A 86 -12.20 -8.37 -2.25
C VAL A 86 -11.56 -9.50 -3.05
N GLN A 87 -12.31 -10.11 -3.97
CA GLN A 87 -11.83 -11.18 -4.83
C GLN A 87 -10.60 -10.76 -5.67
N TYR A 88 -10.58 -9.52 -6.18
CA TYR A 88 -9.43 -8.99 -6.89
C TYR A 88 -8.21 -8.85 -5.98
N ILE A 89 -8.41 -8.37 -4.75
CA ILE A 89 -7.31 -8.24 -3.77
C ILE A 89 -6.78 -9.62 -3.43
N GLU A 90 -7.64 -10.57 -3.11
CA GLU A 90 -7.23 -11.95 -2.78
C GLU A 90 -6.44 -12.61 -3.91
N SER A 91 -6.89 -12.47 -5.15
CA SER A 91 -6.20 -13.09 -6.30
C SER A 91 -4.86 -12.41 -6.62
N THR A 92 -4.81 -11.08 -6.53
CA THR A 92 -3.64 -10.30 -6.94
C THR A 92 -2.57 -10.25 -5.85
N TYR A 93 -2.99 -10.19 -4.58
CA TYR A 93 -2.09 -10.02 -3.43
C TYR A 93 -2.03 -11.27 -2.53
N SER A 94 -2.39 -12.45 -3.08
CA SER A 94 -2.41 -13.72 -2.35
C SER A 94 -1.11 -14.04 -1.61
N LYS A 95 0.05 -13.70 -2.18
CA LYS A 95 1.35 -13.90 -1.53
C LYS A 95 1.48 -13.08 -0.25
N VAL A 96 1.08 -11.80 -0.28
CA VAL A 96 1.13 -10.91 0.89
C VAL A 96 0.23 -11.44 2.00
N THR A 97 -1.00 -11.86 1.66
CA THR A 97 -1.95 -12.40 2.63
C THR A 97 -1.51 -13.75 3.21
N VAL A 98 -0.85 -14.60 2.42
CA VAL A 98 -0.31 -15.88 2.90
C VAL A 98 0.86 -15.66 3.85
N ASP A 99 1.79 -14.77 3.53
CA ASP A 99 2.95 -14.45 4.37
C ASP A 99 2.50 -13.89 5.72
N MET A 100 1.52 -13.00 5.74
CA MET A 100 0.92 -12.48 6.98
C MET A 100 0.25 -13.57 7.82
N LYS A 101 -0.57 -14.42 7.18
CA LYS A 101 -1.23 -15.54 7.87
C LYS A 101 -0.21 -16.57 8.40
N ALA A 102 0.90 -16.79 7.68
CA ALA A 102 1.96 -17.67 8.13
C ALA A 102 2.64 -17.16 9.41
N GLU A 103 2.87 -15.84 9.52
CA GLU A 103 3.39 -15.23 10.75
C GLU A 103 2.42 -15.36 11.93
N ASP A 104 1.13 -15.10 11.70
CA ASP A 104 0.10 -15.19 12.75
C ASP A 104 -0.11 -16.65 13.21
N ILE A 105 -0.10 -17.60 12.28
CA ILE A 105 -0.19 -19.03 12.59
C ILE A 105 1.04 -19.48 13.40
N THR A 106 2.25 -19.04 13.01
CA THR A 106 3.48 -19.39 13.72
C THR A 106 3.55 -18.79 15.12
N LYS A 107 3.10 -17.55 15.30
CA LYS A 107 3.01 -16.90 16.62
C LYS A 107 2.02 -17.64 17.53
N ASN A 108 0.86 -18.02 17.00
CA ASN A 108 -0.16 -18.75 17.77
C ASN A 108 0.23 -20.20 18.08
N LEU A 109 0.94 -20.88 17.18
CA LEU A 109 1.46 -22.22 17.44
C LEU A 109 2.60 -22.22 18.47
N GLY A 110 3.41 -21.17 18.53
CA GLY A 110 4.45 -20.98 19.55
C GLY A 110 3.88 -20.80 20.96
N GLY A 111 2.71 -20.16 21.10
CA GLY A 111 2.00 -20.00 22.38
C GLY A 111 1.48 -21.31 22.97
N HIS A 112 1.08 -22.27 22.14
CA HIS A 112 0.63 -23.59 22.60
C HIS A 112 1.79 -24.52 23.01
N ARG A 113 3.01 -24.27 22.58
CA ARG A 113 4.19 -25.07 22.97
C ARG A 113 4.74 -24.69 24.34
N MET A 114 4.39 -23.52 24.86
CA MET A 114 4.82 -23.06 26.19
C MET A 114 3.92 -23.55 27.35
N LEU A 115 2.80 -24.21 27.04
CA LEU A 115 1.89 -24.74 28.06
C LEU A 115 2.05 -26.28 28.31
N ARG A 116 3.09 -26.90 27.76
CA ARG A 116 3.57 -28.18 28.35
C ARG A 116 4.45 -27.82 29.53
N ASP A 117 3.76 -27.62 30.61
CA ASP A 117 4.28 -27.34 31.93
C ASP A 117 5.37 -28.35 32.33
N GLU A 118 6.45 -27.85 32.92
CA GLU A 118 7.48 -28.66 33.58
C GLU A 118 6.90 -29.62 34.68
N ARG A 119 5.61 -29.52 34.97
CA ARG A 119 4.85 -30.40 35.88
C ARG A 119 4.57 -31.78 35.30
N ASP A 120 4.43 -31.92 33.98
CA ASP A 120 4.17 -33.20 33.31
C ASP A 120 5.42 -34.08 33.14
N ILE A 121 6.61 -33.47 33.29
CA ILE A 121 7.89 -34.21 33.17
C ILE A 121 8.28 -34.88 34.50
N LYS A 122 7.70 -34.48 35.63
CA LYS A 122 8.04 -35.01 36.96
C LYS A 122 7.24 -36.22 37.40
N MET A 123 6.24 -36.67 36.65
CA MET A 123 5.41 -37.82 37.03
C MET A 123 5.88 -39.18 36.48
N ASP A 124 6.91 -39.21 35.62
CA ASP A 124 7.33 -40.46 34.96
C ASP A 124 8.70 -41.00 35.43
N LEU A 125 9.16 -40.56 36.61
CA LEU A 125 10.42 -41.03 37.23
C LEU A 125 10.22 -41.45 38.68
N SER A 126 9.21 -42.25 38.95
CA SER A 126 9.16 -42.98 40.23
C SER A 126 9.28 -44.47 40.00
N PRO A 127 10.20 -45.15 40.73
CA PRO A 127 10.58 -46.52 40.53
C PRO A 127 9.49 -47.53 40.91
#